data_6b07bac1491c55cb7f3818741972d8bc
#
_entry.id   6b07bac1491c55cb7f3818741972d8bc
#
_cell.length_a   1.000
_cell.length_b   1.000
_cell.length_c   1.000
_cell.angle_alpha   90.00
_cell.angle_beta   90.00
_cell.angle_gamma   90.00
#
_symmetry.space_group_name_H-M   'P 1'
#
loop_
_entity.id
_entity.type
_entity.pdbx_description
1 polymer ?
#
loop_
_entity_poly.entity_id
_entity_poly.type
_entity_poly.pdbx_seq_one_letter_code
_entity_poly.pdbx_strand_id
1 'polypeptide(L)'
;MKTITIKNHTIRLYDSIDELPIVNFQKYNKCVLIDSGLGSDVDAVDSHIVKVAKYINANNLKAAMAELQNMRQNMHMIVSNVSPKYMAFATLIKSIDDKEQKDLSDSHLQEILDEINDMPHGILIDILTGLKKKLSTELETYFPSEFDNAKEKEAYSKLKMRLLLQLREVVEDEDNTLEIAEIDKFLFNLRKPKNFIGKESEEIKYDKQFESACMIISQKTGMNAKSMTVLEFYNTLINLQKQSEAEKKAYKRNYKK
;
A
#
# COMPACT_ATOMS: atom_id res chain seq x y z
N MET A 1 -13.43 12.90 -11.52
CA MET A 1 -13.56 13.56 -10.19
C MET A 1 -14.89 13.20 -9.56
N LYS A 2 -14.90 12.66 -8.33
CA LYS A 2 -16.11 12.24 -7.60
C LYS A 2 -16.50 13.32 -6.59
N THR A 3 -17.78 13.73 -6.59
CA THR A 3 -18.32 14.66 -5.60
C THR A 3 -19.23 13.90 -4.65
N ILE A 4 -19.08 14.15 -3.36
CA ILE A 4 -19.94 13.60 -2.30
C ILE A 4 -20.41 14.76 -1.42
N THR A 5 -21.60 14.64 -0.86
CA THR A 5 -22.13 15.62 0.10
C THR A 5 -22.30 14.94 1.44
N ILE A 6 -21.67 15.51 2.46
CA ILE A 6 -21.74 15.02 3.83
C ILE A 6 -22.28 16.16 4.69
N LYS A 7 -23.48 15.95 5.25
CA LYS A 7 -24.20 17.02 5.94
C LYS A 7 -24.29 18.29 5.09
N ASN A 8 -23.56 19.33 5.49
CA ASN A 8 -23.53 20.62 4.82
C ASN A 8 -22.25 20.82 4.00
N HIS A 9 -21.34 19.84 3.96
CA HIS A 9 -20.09 19.94 3.24
C HIS A 9 -20.12 19.23 1.89
N THR A 10 -19.65 19.91 0.86
CA THR A 10 -19.45 19.35 -0.48
C THR A 10 -17.98 18.98 -0.64
N ILE A 11 -17.69 17.68 -0.70
CA ILE A 11 -16.33 17.15 -0.80
C ILE A 11 -16.10 16.68 -2.23
N ARG A 12 -15.03 17.17 -2.84
CA ARG A 12 -14.54 16.68 -4.14
C ARG A 12 -13.33 15.79 -3.93
N LEU A 13 -13.36 14.61 -4.54
CA LEU A 13 -12.32 13.59 -4.41
C LEU A 13 -11.61 13.37 -5.75
N TYR A 14 -10.30 13.18 -5.69
CA TYR A 14 -9.56 12.61 -6.80
C TYR A 14 -10.00 11.16 -7.01
N ASP A 15 -10.44 10.82 -8.21
CA ASP A 15 -10.92 9.47 -8.53
C ASP A 15 -10.31 8.88 -9.81
N SER A 16 -9.28 9.56 -10.36
CA SER A 16 -8.53 9.09 -11.53
C SER A 16 -7.06 9.50 -11.45
N ILE A 17 -6.17 8.69 -12.03
CA ILE A 17 -4.70 8.89 -12.00
C ILE A 17 -4.22 10.07 -12.84
N ASP A 18 -5.02 10.56 -13.77
CA ASP A 18 -4.74 11.74 -14.59
C ASP A 18 -4.95 13.07 -13.85
N GLU A 19 -5.78 13.06 -12.79
CA GLU A 19 -6.06 14.23 -11.96
C GLU A 19 -5.32 14.19 -10.61
N LEU A 20 -5.03 12.99 -10.10
CA LEU A 20 -4.45 12.79 -8.78
C LEU A 20 -2.98 13.22 -8.75
N PRO A 21 -2.59 14.23 -7.94
CA PRO A 21 -1.19 14.61 -7.80
C PRO A 21 -0.34 13.46 -7.24
N ILE A 22 0.88 13.31 -7.74
CA ILE A 22 1.77 12.23 -7.30
C ILE A 22 2.10 12.29 -5.80
N VAL A 23 2.17 13.48 -5.22
CA VAL A 23 2.43 13.66 -3.78
C VAL A 23 1.27 13.17 -2.91
N ASN A 24 0.01 13.38 -3.37
CA ASN A 24 -1.17 12.85 -2.70
C ASN A 24 -1.22 11.32 -2.79
N PHE A 25 -0.92 10.78 -3.98
CA PHE A 25 -0.85 9.34 -4.20
C PHE A 25 0.26 8.68 -3.38
N GLN A 26 1.43 9.32 -3.26
CA GLN A 26 2.52 8.88 -2.39
C GLN A 26 2.07 8.80 -0.93
N LYS A 27 1.44 9.86 -0.42
CA LYS A 27 0.92 9.90 0.96
C LYS A 27 -0.18 8.87 1.18
N TYR A 28 -1.10 8.74 0.23
CA TYR A 28 -2.14 7.70 0.21
C TYR A 28 -1.54 6.30 0.36
N ASN A 29 -0.59 5.92 -0.50
CA ASN A 29 0.04 4.61 -0.46
C ASN A 29 0.84 4.38 0.82
N LYS A 30 1.48 5.43 1.36
CA LYS A 30 2.16 5.36 2.66
C LYS A 30 1.17 5.02 3.78
N CYS A 31 0.02 5.68 3.83
CA CYS A 31 -1.03 5.37 4.80
C CYS A 31 -1.57 3.94 4.61
N VAL A 32 -1.80 3.50 3.37
CA VAL A 32 -2.20 2.12 3.07
C VAL A 32 -1.12 1.11 3.49
N LEU A 33 0.16 1.43 3.30
CA LEU A 33 1.28 0.60 3.74
C LEU A 33 1.28 0.42 5.27
N ILE A 34 1.07 1.52 6.01
CA ILE A 34 1.00 1.51 7.48
C ILE A 34 -0.22 0.70 7.94
N ASP A 35 -1.41 0.97 7.38
CA ASP A 35 -2.64 0.26 7.71
C ASP A 35 -2.52 -1.25 7.48
N SER A 36 -1.95 -1.66 6.34
CA SER A 36 -1.75 -3.07 6.01
C SER A 36 -0.72 -3.80 6.90
N GLY A 37 0.21 -3.07 7.50
CA GLY A 37 1.27 -3.62 8.33
C GLY A 37 1.01 -3.55 9.83
N LEU A 38 0.46 -2.43 10.28
CA LEU A 38 0.18 -2.16 11.69
C LEU A 38 -1.30 -2.35 12.03
N GLY A 39 -2.21 -1.91 11.13
CA GLY A 39 -3.62 -1.74 11.45
C GLY A 39 -3.85 -0.61 12.44
N SER A 40 -5.10 -0.37 12.82
CA SER A 40 -5.50 0.64 13.79
C SER A 40 -6.77 0.24 14.56
N ASP A 41 -7.03 -1.06 14.67
CA ASP A 41 -8.20 -1.64 15.33
C ASP A 41 -7.83 -2.88 16.16
N VAL A 42 -8.79 -3.36 16.94
CA VAL A 42 -8.62 -4.51 17.84
C VAL A 42 -8.40 -5.80 17.04
N ASP A 43 -9.04 -5.95 15.88
CA ASP A 43 -8.87 -7.12 15.02
C ASP A 43 -7.43 -7.25 14.53
N ALA A 44 -6.76 -6.11 14.28
CA ALA A 44 -5.35 -6.10 13.96
C ALA A 44 -4.46 -6.56 15.14
N VAL A 45 -4.82 -6.23 16.39
CA VAL A 45 -4.11 -6.73 17.59
C VAL A 45 -4.17 -8.26 17.63
N ASP A 46 -5.35 -8.85 17.45
CA ASP A 46 -5.52 -10.30 17.43
C ASP A 46 -4.70 -10.96 16.31
N SER A 47 -4.70 -10.33 15.13
CA SER A 47 -3.87 -10.76 14.00
C SER A 47 -2.37 -10.75 14.34
N HIS A 48 -1.88 -9.73 15.05
CA HIS A 48 -0.49 -9.66 15.52
C HIS A 48 -0.18 -10.77 16.52
N ILE A 49 -1.06 -11.06 17.48
CA ILE A 49 -0.90 -12.16 18.45
C ILE A 49 -0.73 -13.49 17.73
N VAL A 50 -1.60 -13.78 16.77
CA VAL A 50 -1.55 -15.02 15.97
C VAL A 50 -0.22 -15.12 15.20
N LYS A 51 0.25 -14.03 14.60
CA LYS A 51 1.54 -14.00 13.89
C LYS A 51 2.71 -14.22 14.85
N VAL A 52 2.71 -13.59 16.03
CA VAL A 52 3.75 -13.79 17.05
C VAL A 52 3.84 -15.25 17.44
N ALA A 53 2.72 -15.91 17.74
CA ALA A 53 2.68 -17.32 18.07
C ALA A 53 3.25 -18.21 16.94
N LYS A 54 2.90 -17.93 15.68
CA LYS A 54 3.46 -18.64 14.52
C LYS A 54 4.98 -18.45 14.38
N TYR A 55 5.49 -17.24 14.60
CA TYR A 55 6.94 -16.98 14.53
C TYR A 55 7.70 -17.66 15.66
N ILE A 56 7.15 -17.73 16.88
CA ILE A 56 7.74 -18.46 18.00
C ILE A 56 7.79 -19.96 17.67
N ASN A 57 6.70 -20.53 17.19
CA ASN A 57 6.64 -21.96 16.81
C ASN A 57 7.61 -22.30 15.66
N ALA A 58 7.86 -21.35 14.77
CA ALA A 58 8.85 -21.47 13.69
C ALA A 58 10.30 -21.17 14.14
N ASN A 59 10.53 -20.98 15.45
CA ASN A 59 11.82 -20.61 16.05
C ASN A 59 12.45 -19.32 15.43
N ASN A 60 11.60 -18.41 14.96
CA ASN A 60 12.01 -17.12 14.38
C ASN A 60 11.78 -15.98 15.36
N LEU A 61 12.59 -15.94 16.42
CA LEU A 61 12.48 -14.94 17.49
C LEU A 61 12.62 -13.50 16.98
N LYS A 62 13.45 -13.27 15.97
CA LYS A 62 13.61 -11.91 15.38
C LYS A 62 12.31 -11.41 14.75
N ALA A 63 11.60 -12.26 14.02
CA ALA A 63 10.32 -11.91 13.44
C ALA A 63 9.22 -11.75 14.50
N ALA A 64 9.21 -12.60 15.53
CA ALA A 64 8.30 -12.48 16.66
C ALA A 64 8.48 -11.13 17.39
N MET A 65 9.70 -10.71 17.65
CA MET A 65 9.98 -9.42 18.28
C MET A 65 9.55 -8.23 17.40
N ALA A 66 9.79 -8.30 16.08
CA ALA A 66 9.32 -7.25 15.17
C ALA A 66 7.79 -7.16 15.18
N GLU A 67 7.09 -8.29 15.20
CA GLU A 67 5.62 -8.31 15.23
C GLU A 67 5.05 -7.81 16.57
N LEU A 68 5.70 -8.10 17.70
CA LEU A 68 5.34 -7.51 19.01
C LEU A 68 5.49 -5.98 19.00
N GLN A 69 6.52 -5.46 18.33
CA GLN A 69 6.69 -4.02 18.18
C GLN A 69 5.58 -3.41 17.29
N ASN A 70 5.21 -4.09 16.22
CA ASN A 70 4.09 -3.67 15.36
C ASN A 70 2.76 -3.66 16.16
N MET A 71 2.49 -4.69 16.96
CA MET A 71 1.34 -4.75 17.85
C MET A 71 1.30 -3.57 18.82
N ARG A 72 2.43 -3.21 19.42
CA ARG A 72 2.55 -2.04 20.30
C ARG A 72 2.21 -0.74 19.54
N GLN A 73 2.66 -0.59 18.30
CA GLN A 73 2.32 0.58 17.47
C GLN A 73 0.82 0.62 17.14
N ASN A 74 0.24 -0.52 16.81
CA ASN A 74 -1.21 -0.63 16.58
C ASN A 74 -1.98 -0.14 17.84
N MET A 75 -1.63 -0.64 19.02
CA MET A 75 -2.26 -0.22 20.27
C MET A 75 -2.12 1.28 20.52
N HIS A 76 -0.95 1.86 20.18
CA HIS A 76 -0.76 3.30 20.30
C HIS A 76 -1.68 4.08 19.35
N MET A 77 -1.89 3.62 18.12
CA MET A 77 -2.81 4.24 17.15
C MET A 77 -4.26 4.17 17.64
N ILE A 78 -4.68 3.03 18.22
CA ILE A 78 -6.02 2.88 18.80
C ILE A 78 -6.22 3.89 19.93
N VAL A 79 -5.29 3.99 20.87
CA VAL A 79 -5.38 4.91 22.03
C VAL A 79 -5.36 6.37 21.58
N SER A 80 -4.57 6.70 20.55
CA SER A 80 -4.44 8.07 20.03
C SER A 80 -5.55 8.42 19.02
N ASN A 81 -6.48 7.52 18.75
CA ASN A 81 -7.54 7.67 17.73
C ASN A 81 -7.02 8.07 16.33
N VAL A 82 -5.82 7.58 15.97
CA VAL A 82 -5.21 7.82 14.65
C VAL A 82 -5.44 6.60 13.79
N SER A 83 -6.14 6.78 12.68
CA SER A 83 -6.40 5.70 11.72
C SER A 83 -5.73 5.97 10.38
N PRO A 84 -4.66 5.22 10.02
CA PRO A 84 -4.03 5.35 8.71
C PRO A 84 -4.99 5.17 7.54
N LYS A 85 -6.02 4.35 7.71
CA LYS A 85 -7.06 4.12 6.72
C LYS A 85 -7.86 5.39 6.42
N TYR A 86 -8.23 6.16 7.46
CA TYR A 86 -8.94 7.42 7.28
C TYR A 86 -8.00 8.51 6.79
N MET A 87 -6.76 8.52 7.25
CA MET A 87 -5.73 9.41 6.72
C MET A 87 -5.53 9.18 5.20
N ALA A 88 -5.54 7.92 4.75
CA ALA A 88 -5.51 7.61 3.31
C ALA A 88 -6.70 8.23 2.56
N PHE A 89 -7.92 8.18 3.13
CA PHE A 89 -9.07 8.86 2.54
C PHE A 89 -8.87 10.37 2.44
N ALA A 90 -8.42 11.01 3.52
CA ALA A 90 -8.19 12.45 3.56
C ALA A 90 -7.20 12.93 2.49
N THR A 91 -6.18 12.12 2.16
CA THR A 91 -5.22 12.46 1.08
C THR A 91 -5.84 12.51 -0.31
N LEU A 92 -6.99 11.85 -0.52
CA LEU A 92 -7.72 11.85 -1.80
C LEU A 92 -8.72 12.99 -1.90
N ILE A 93 -8.89 13.81 -0.86
CA ILE A 93 -9.75 14.98 -0.89
C ILE A 93 -9.05 16.11 -1.65
N LYS A 94 -9.68 16.58 -2.72
CA LYS A 94 -9.22 17.72 -3.51
C LYS A 94 -9.68 19.04 -2.89
N SER A 95 -10.96 19.12 -2.52
CA SER A 95 -11.54 20.32 -1.90
C SER A 95 -12.71 19.98 -0.99
N ILE A 96 -12.91 20.84 0.01
CA ILE A 96 -14.10 20.88 0.87
C ILE A 96 -14.71 22.27 0.70
N ASP A 97 -16.00 22.34 0.34
CA ASP A 97 -16.73 23.58 0.09
C ASP A 97 -15.95 24.54 -0.83
N ASP A 98 -15.43 23.99 -1.96
CA ASP A 98 -14.60 24.69 -2.95
C ASP A 98 -13.22 25.18 -2.44
N LYS A 99 -12.84 24.93 -1.19
CA LYS A 99 -11.50 25.21 -0.70
C LYS A 99 -10.57 24.05 -0.99
N GLU A 100 -9.55 24.29 -1.84
CA GLU A 100 -8.56 23.27 -2.19
C GLU A 100 -7.71 22.87 -0.97
N GLN A 101 -7.48 21.56 -0.84
CA GLN A 101 -6.61 20.96 0.17
C GLN A 101 -5.22 20.71 -0.42
N LYS A 102 -4.22 21.49 0.05
CA LYS A 102 -2.84 21.40 -0.45
C LYS A 102 -1.85 20.88 0.60
N ASP A 103 -2.20 21.02 1.87
CA ASP A 103 -1.36 20.53 2.97
C ASP A 103 -1.65 19.05 3.23
N LEU A 104 -0.59 18.23 3.16
CA LEU A 104 -0.63 16.79 3.41
C LEU A 104 0.06 16.42 4.73
N SER A 105 0.27 17.38 5.63
CA SER A 105 0.76 17.12 6.98
C SER A 105 -0.25 16.27 7.76
N ASP A 106 0.24 15.43 8.66
CA ASP A 106 -0.62 14.54 9.43
C ASP A 106 -1.61 15.33 10.31
N SER A 107 -1.18 16.49 10.84
CA SER A 107 -2.05 17.39 11.62
C SER A 107 -3.20 17.92 10.78
N HIS A 108 -2.93 18.41 9.56
CA HIS A 108 -3.97 18.94 8.69
C HIS A 108 -4.94 17.87 8.19
N LEU A 109 -4.40 16.68 7.85
CA LEU A 109 -5.25 15.54 7.46
C LEU A 109 -6.16 15.11 8.62
N GLN A 110 -5.68 15.18 9.87
CA GLN A 110 -6.51 14.90 11.04
C GLN A 110 -7.59 15.97 11.24
N GLU A 111 -7.27 17.26 11.07
CA GLU A 111 -8.24 18.35 11.11
C GLU A 111 -9.37 18.16 10.10
N ILE A 112 -9.02 17.75 8.87
CA ILE A 112 -9.99 17.38 7.83
C ILE A 112 -10.90 16.23 8.30
N LEU A 113 -10.33 15.20 8.90
CA LEU A 113 -11.10 14.06 9.39
C LEU A 113 -12.03 14.45 10.54
N ASP A 114 -11.59 15.34 11.42
CA ASP A 114 -12.41 15.85 12.52
C ASP A 114 -13.57 16.73 12.00
N GLU A 115 -13.36 17.51 10.93
CA GLU A 115 -14.41 18.29 10.26
C GLU A 115 -15.50 17.41 9.65
N ILE A 116 -15.10 16.24 9.10
CA ILE A 116 -16.02 15.29 8.46
C ILE A 116 -16.40 14.10 9.36
N ASN A 117 -16.07 14.13 10.65
CA ASN A 117 -16.18 13.02 11.61
C ASN A 117 -17.60 12.45 11.78
N ASP A 118 -18.60 13.16 11.31
CA ASP A 118 -20.00 12.74 11.35
C ASP A 118 -20.43 11.82 10.20
N MET A 119 -19.51 11.45 9.32
CA MET A 119 -19.80 10.48 8.26
C MET A 119 -20.00 9.09 8.86
N PRO A 120 -21.11 8.41 8.55
CA PRO A 120 -21.26 7.02 8.95
C PRO A 120 -20.07 6.17 8.45
N HIS A 121 -19.43 5.46 9.38
CA HIS A 121 -18.22 4.68 9.14
C HIS A 121 -18.32 3.76 7.90
N GLY A 122 -19.48 3.11 7.69
CA GLY A 122 -19.72 2.25 6.52
C GLY A 122 -19.64 3.00 5.19
N ILE A 123 -20.18 4.22 5.11
CA ILE A 123 -20.17 5.01 3.86
C ILE A 123 -18.73 5.39 3.49
N LEU A 124 -17.91 5.79 4.46
CA LEU A 124 -16.51 6.14 4.21
C LEU A 124 -15.71 4.93 3.70
N ILE A 125 -15.92 3.75 4.30
CA ILE A 125 -15.27 2.51 3.86
C ILE A 125 -15.68 2.15 2.43
N ASP A 126 -16.96 2.26 2.09
CA ASP A 126 -17.45 1.95 0.75
C ASP A 126 -16.87 2.90 -0.30
N ILE A 127 -16.81 4.20 0.01
CA ILE A 127 -16.20 5.20 -0.87
C ILE A 127 -14.72 4.90 -1.07
N LEU A 128 -13.97 4.67 0.01
CA LEU A 128 -12.54 4.37 -0.04
C LEU A 128 -12.26 3.09 -0.82
N THR A 129 -13.06 2.04 -0.60
CA THR A 129 -12.95 0.77 -1.31
C THR A 129 -13.21 0.95 -2.81
N GLY A 130 -14.23 1.72 -3.18
CA GLY A 130 -14.53 2.05 -4.57
C GLY A 130 -13.42 2.85 -5.25
N LEU A 131 -12.87 3.86 -4.58
CA LEU A 131 -11.75 4.66 -5.08
C LEU A 131 -10.48 3.80 -5.24
N LYS A 132 -10.15 3.00 -4.23
CA LYS A 132 -9.02 2.08 -4.28
C LYS A 132 -9.11 1.13 -5.47
N LYS A 133 -10.28 0.53 -5.68
CA LYS A 133 -10.52 -0.38 -6.82
C LYS A 133 -10.35 0.35 -8.15
N LYS A 134 -10.92 1.55 -8.30
CA LYS A 134 -10.81 2.34 -9.52
C LYS A 134 -9.38 2.71 -9.83
N LEU A 135 -8.66 3.30 -8.87
CA LEU A 135 -7.25 3.69 -9.02
C LEU A 135 -6.35 2.47 -9.34
N SER A 136 -6.54 1.33 -8.64
CA SER A 136 -5.78 0.11 -8.96
C SER A 136 -6.05 -0.39 -10.37
N THR A 137 -7.31 -0.39 -10.81
CA THR A 137 -7.67 -0.82 -12.17
C THR A 137 -7.04 0.09 -13.23
N GLU A 138 -7.04 1.40 -13.02
CA GLU A 138 -6.39 2.35 -13.92
C GLU A 138 -4.86 2.11 -13.96
N LEU A 139 -4.20 1.97 -12.79
CA LEU A 139 -2.77 1.71 -12.71
C LEU A 139 -2.39 0.40 -13.40
N GLU A 140 -3.13 -0.69 -13.18
CA GLU A 140 -2.90 -1.99 -13.84
C GLU A 140 -3.13 -1.89 -15.35
N THR A 141 -4.08 -1.08 -15.80
CA THR A 141 -4.39 -0.90 -17.22
C THR A 141 -3.32 -0.09 -17.95
N TYR A 142 -2.90 1.03 -17.37
CA TYR A 142 -1.91 1.93 -17.98
C TYR A 142 -0.48 1.46 -17.78
N PHE A 143 -0.18 0.81 -16.65
CA PHE A 143 1.17 0.43 -16.22
C PHE A 143 1.27 -1.03 -15.78
N PRO A 144 0.90 -2.01 -16.63
CA PRO A 144 0.84 -3.42 -16.23
C PRO A 144 2.21 -3.96 -15.77
N SER A 145 3.33 -3.46 -16.31
CA SER A 145 4.68 -3.88 -15.90
C SER A 145 5.06 -3.47 -14.48
N GLU A 146 4.52 -2.34 -13.99
CA GLU A 146 4.86 -1.78 -12.68
C GLU A 146 3.90 -2.26 -11.58
N PHE A 147 2.65 -2.55 -11.95
CA PHE A 147 1.58 -2.90 -11.03
C PHE A 147 1.05 -4.32 -11.20
N ASP A 148 1.77 -5.20 -11.94
CA ASP A 148 1.38 -6.61 -12.01
C ASP A 148 1.64 -7.32 -10.68
N ASN A 149 0.55 -7.68 -10.02
CA ASN A 149 0.53 -8.39 -8.74
C ASN A 149 0.78 -9.90 -8.92
N ALA A 150 1.76 -10.31 -9.75
CA ALA A 150 2.06 -11.72 -10.01
C ALA A 150 2.30 -12.50 -8.70
N LYS A 151 3.00 -11.91 -7.73
CA LYS A 151 3.23 -12.53 -6.41
C LYS A 151 1.95 -12.68 -5.59
N GLU A 152 1.03 -11.71 -5.66
CA GLU A 152 -0.27 -11.83 -5.00
C GLU A 152 -1.16 -12.87 -5.67
N LYS A 153 -1.17 -12.91 -7.01
CA LYS A 153 -1.88 -13.96 -7.78
C LYS A 153 -1.37 -15.34 -7.41
N GLU A 154 -0.05 -15.51 -7.29
CA GLU A 154 0.58 -16.75 -6.85
C GLU A 154 0.18 -17.10 -5.40
N ALA A 155 0.19 -16.12 -4.49
CA ALA A 155 -0.24 -16.31 -3.10
C ALA A 155 -1.71 -16.76 -3.01
N TYR A 156 -2.61 -16.13 -3.78
CA TYR A 156 -4.02 -16.55 -3.84
C TYR A 156 -4.18 -17.95 -4.43
N SER A 157 -3.42 -18.30 -5.46
CA SER A 157 -3.42 -19.64 -6.01
C SER A 157 -2.98 -20.68 -4.98
N LYS A 158 -1.92 -20.39 -4.22
CA LYS A 158 -1.44 -21.26 -3.12
C LYS A 158 -2.43 -21.37 -1.99
N LEU A 159 -3.10 -20.28 -1.59
CA LEU A 159 -4.16 -20.31 -0.58
C LEU A 159 -5.34 -21.17 -1.03
N LYS A 160 -5.75 -21.08 -2.29
CA LYS A 160 -6.81 -21.90 -2.86
C LYS A 160 -6.42 -23.38 -2.86
N MET A 161 -5.19 -23.69 -3.24
CA MET A 161 -4.66 -25.06 -3.22
C MET A 161 -4.66 -25.64 -1.81
N ARG A 162 -4.20 -24.86 -0.81
CA ARG A 162 -4.23 -25.24 0.60
C ARG A 162 -5.64 -25.62 1.09
N LEU A 163 -6.62 -24.81 0.74
CA LEU A 163 -8.02 -25.05 1.06
C LEU A 163 -8.54 -26.36 0.42
N LEU A 164 -8.18 -26.60 -0.84
CA LEU A 164 -8.56 -27.83 -1.55
C LEU A 164 -7.93 -29.07 -0.90
N LEU A 165 -6.65 -29.02 -0.51
CA LEU A 165 -5.98 -30.10 0.20
C LEU A 165 -6.63 -30.39 1.56
N GLN A 166 -6.96 -29.34 2.32
CA GLN A 166 -7.69 -29.51 3.60
C GLN A 166 -9.08 -30.13 3.42
N LEU A 167 -9.80 -29.76 2.34
CA LEU A 167 -11.08 -30.38 2.02
C LEU A 167 -10.92 -31.87 1.67
N ARG A 168 -9.87 -32.26 0.94
CA ARG A 168 -9.57 -33.67 0.64
C ARG A 168 -9.22 -34.47 1.89
N GLU A 169 -8.44 -33.91 2.81
CA GLU A 169 -8.21 -34.55 4.11
C GLU A 169 -9.52 -34.92 4.83
N VAL A 170 -10.50 -34.02 4.77
CA VAL A 170 -11.79 -34.22 5.45
C VAL A 170 -12.74 -35.16 4.68
N VAL A 171 -12.76 -35.07 3.35
CA VAL A 171 -13.75 -35.77 2.50
C VAL A 171 -13.24 -37.14 2.03
N GLU A 172 -11.95 -37.21 1.69
CA GLU A 172 -11.34 -38.37 1.04
C GLU A 172 -10.39 -39.15 1.97
N ASP A 173 -10.23 -38.68 3.23
CA ASP A 173 -9.32 -39.25 4.26
C ASP A 173 -7.87 -39.37 3.77
N GLU A 174 -7.45 -38.42 2.88
CA GLU A 174 -6.10 -38.32 2.35
C GLU A 174 -5.18 -37.55 3.31
N ASP A 175 -3.94 -38.01 3.51
CA ASP A 175 -2.93 -37.29 4.29
C ASP A 175 -2.16 -36.27 3.37
N ASN A 176 -2.54 -35.01 3.40
CA ASN A 176 -1.91 -33.93 2.66
C ASN A 176 -1.03 -33.01 3.55
N THR A 177 -0.68 -33.45 4.75
CA THR A 177 0.03 -32.66 5.76
C THR A 177 1.34 -32.06 5.23
N LEU A 178 2.12 -32.81 4.46
CA LEU A 178 3.39 -32.33 3.90
C LEU A 178 3.19 -31.22 2.85
N GLU A 179 2.25 -31.39 1.94
CA GLU A 179 1.94 -30.40 0.90
C GLU A 179 1.39 -29.12 1.51
N ILE A 180 0.52 -29.22 2.49
CA ILE A 180 0.01 -28.08 3.25
C ILE A 180 1.14 -27.35 3.97
N ALA A 181 2.08 -28.07 4.59
CA ALA A 181 3.24 -27.48 5.26
C ALA A 181 4.17 -26.72 4.29
N GLU A 182 4.37 -27.24 3.08
CA GLU A 182 5.15 -26.54 2.03
C GLU A 182 4.47 -25.24 1.58
N ILE A 183 3.15 -25.28 1.37
CA ILE A 183 2.37 -24.10 1.03
C ILE A 183 2.42 -23.08 2.17
N ASP A 184 2.25 -23.51 3.41
CA ASP A 184 2.33 -22.66 4.60
C ASP A 184 3.72 -22.01 4.74
N LYS A 185 4.79 -22.74 4.47
CA LYS A 185 6.17 -22.22 4.42
C LYS A 185 6.36 -21.18 3.32
N PHE A 186 5.79 -21.39 2.13
CA PHE A 186 5.81 -20.44 1.05
C PHE A 186 5.08 -19.14 1.43
N LEU A 187 3.84 -19.24 1.91
CA LEU A 187 3.01 -18.11 2.34
C LEU A 187 3.65 -17.34 3.50
N PHE A 188 4.28 -18.05 4.42
CA PHE A 188 5.01 -17.47 5.55
C PHE A 188 6.22 -16.65 5.08
N ASN A 189 6.99 -17.16 4.12
CA ASN A 189 8.15 -16.44 3.56
C ASN A 189 7.76 -15.24 2.72
N LEU A 190 6.60 -15.27 2.08
CA LEU A 190 6.07 -14.17 1.29
C LEU A 190 5.64 -12.99 2.18
N ARG A 191 5.13 -13.28 3.37
CA ARG A 191 4.58 -12.30 4.32
C ARG A 191 5.51 -12.07 5.51
N LYS A 192 6.77 -11.75 5.23
CA LYS A 192 7.70 -11.34 6.31
C LYS A 192 7.15 -10.11 7.03
N PRO A 193 7.30 -10.03 8.37
CA PRO A 193 6.86 -8.84 9.10
C PRO A 193 7.60 -7.61 8.60
N LYS A 194 6.86 -6.58 8.27
CA LYS A 194 7.41 -5.28 7.93
C LYS A 194 7.83 -4.58 9.22
N ASN A 195 8.95 -3.89 9.19
CA ASN A 195 9.40 -3.09 10.33
C ASN A 195 8.95 -1.64 10.13
N PHE A 196 8.24 -1.08 11.10
CA PHE A 196 7.78 0.32 11.08
C PHE A 196 8.54 1.20 12.10
N ILE A 197 9.63 0.71 12.71
CA ILE A 197 10.36 1.40 13.76
C ILE A 197 11.82 1.62 13.37
N GLY A 198 12.35 2.79 13.75
CA GLY A 198 13.76 3.13 13.58
C GLY A 198 14.17 3.43 12.13
N LYS A 199 15.48 3.45 11.90
CA LYS A 199 16.08 3.90 10.62
C LYS A 199 15.78 3.00 9.43
N GLU A 200 15.41 1.74 9.69
CA GLU A 200 15.09 0.72 8.68
C GLU A 200 13.57 0.52 8.52
N SER A 201 12.76 1.49 8.97
CA SER A 201 11.31 1.39 8.82
C SER A 201 10.90 1.38 7.33
N GLU A 202 9.84 0.64 7.04
CA GLU A 202 9.29 0.55 5.68
C GLU A 202 8.80 1.92 5.18
N GLU A 203 8.31 2.78 6.07
CA GLU A 203 7.94 4.15 5.74
C GLU A 203 9.12 4.97 5.23
N ILE A 204 10.27 4.91 5.94
CA ILE A 204 11.48 5.63 5.55
C ILE A 204 12.00 5.10 4.20
N LYS A 205 11.98 3.78 4.01
CA LYS A 205 12.37 3.18 2.73
C LYS A 205 11.47 3.64 1.59
N TYR A 206 10.17 3.68 1.84
CA TYR A 206 9.17 4.12 0.88
C TYR A 206 9.38 5.59 0.49
N ASP A 207 9.56 6.48 1.47
CA ASP A 207 9.85 7.89 1.22
C ASP A 207 11.17 8.08 0.45
N LYS A 208 12.23 7.37 0.81
CA LYS A 208 13.52 7.43 0.09
C LYS A 208 13.41 6.95 -1.36
N GLN A 209 12.63 5.91 -1.63
CA GLN A 209 12.40 5.43 -3.00
C GLN A 209 11.68 6.48 -3.83
N PHE A 210 10.67 7.11 -3.28
CA PHE A 210 9.93 8.18 -3.94
C PHE A 210 10.84 9.40 -4.22
N GLU A 211 11.57 9.89 -3.22
CA GLU A 211 12.49 11.01 -3.40
C GLU A 211 13.57 10.72 -4.43
N SER A 212 14.09 9.49 -4.45
CA SER A 212 15.06 9.07 -5.47
C SER A 212 14.46 9.07 -6.87
N ALA A 213 13.23 8.60 -7.04
CA ALA A 213 12.52 8.63 -8.32
C ALA A 213 12.27 10.08 -8.77
N CYS A 214 11.82 10.94 -7.86
CA CYS A 214 11.63 12.38 -8.14
C CYS A 214 12.94 13.04 -8.59
N MET A 215 14.05 12.73 -7.92
CA MET A 215 15.36 13.26 -8.27
C MET A 215 15.80 12.83 -9.67
N ILE A 216 15.65 11.54 -10.02
CA ILE A 216 16.00 11.01 -11.34
C ILE A 216 15.18 11.71 -12.43
N ILE A 217 13.86 11.82 -12.25
CA ILE A 217 12.97 12.48 -13.19
C ILE A 217 13.40 13.93 -13.37
N SER A 218 13.56 14.68 -12.28
CA SER A 218 13.91 16.10 -12.34
C SER A 218 15.27 16.33 -12.99
N GLN A 219 16.28 15.50 -12.71
CA GLN A 219 17.60 15.61 -13.34
C GLN A 219 17.59 15.31 -14.84
N LYS A 220 16.77 14.34 -15.26
CA LYS A 220 16.74 13.90 -16.67
C LYS A 220 15.82 14.74 -17.55
N THR A 221 14.77 15.33 -16.99
CA THR A 221 13.75 16.06 -17.77
C THR A 221 13.75 17.57 -17.51
N GLY A 222 14.37 18.03 -16.42
CA GLY A 222 14.28 19.42 -15.95
C GLY A 222 12.93 19.79 -15.32
N MET A 223 11.98 18.85 -15.22
CA MET A 223 10.65 19.09 -14.69
C MET A 223 10.60 18.82 -13.18
N ASN A 224 9.72 19.51 -12.46
CA ASN A 224 9.47 19.19 -11.05
C ASN A 224 8.58 17.95 -10.95
N ALA A 225 9.18 16.81 -10.64
CA ALA A 225 8.47 15.54 -10.54
C ALA A 225 7.32 15.55 -9.50
N LYS A 226 7.45 16.33 -8.42
CA LYS A 226 6.42 16.43 -7.37
C LYS A 226 5.17 17.22 -7.79
N SER A 227 5.24 17.98 -8.87
CA SER A 227 4.08 18.70 -9.42
C SER A 227 3.30 17.91 -10.47
N MET A 228 3.76 16.71 -10.82
CA MET A 228 3.13 15.83 -11.80
C MET A 228 1.89 15.13 -11.23
N THR A 229 0.98 14.74 -12.12
CA THR A 229 -0.04 13.74 -11.82
C THR A 229 0.55 12.34 -11.76
N VAL A 230 -0.19 11.37 -11.21
CA VAL A 230 0.23 9.97 -11.16
C VAL A 230 0.51 9.44 -12.57
N LEU A 231 -0.36 9.75 -13.53
CA LEU A 231 -0.22 9.32 -14.91
C LEU A 231 1.07 9.87 -15.55
N GLU A 232 1.33 11.16 -15.39
CA GLU A 232 2.54 11.82 -15.93
C GLU A 232 3.82 11.27 -15.30
N PHE A 233 3.80 11.07 -13.99
CA PHE A 233 4.96 10.57 -13.24
C PHE A 233 5.37 9.17 -13.71
N TYR A 234 4.45 8.21 -13.75
CA TYR A 234 4.76 6.83 -14.16
C TYR A 234 5.08 6.73 -15.65
N ASN A 235 4.43 7.49 -16.52
CA ASN A 235 4.80 7.56 -17.94
C ASN A 235 6.25 8.04 -18.11
N THR A 236 6.63 9.10 -17.39
CA THR A 236 7.99 9.63 -17.44
C THR A 236 9.00 8.62 -16.90
N LEU A 237 8.71 7.99 -15.76
CA LEU A 237 9.59 7.01 -15.14
C LEU A 237 9.84 5.81 -16.07
N ILE A 238 8.79 5.23 -16.66
CA ILE A 238 8.89 4.10 -17.59
C ILE A 238 9.68 4.47 -18.84
N ASN A 239 9.47 5.66 -19.39
CA ASN A 239 10.23 6.12 -20.53
C ASN A 239 11.72 6.25 -20.23
N LEU A 240 12.08 6.80 -19.07
CA LEU A 240 13.48 6.88 -18.62
C LEU A 240 14.10 5.51 -18.38
N GLN A 241 13.34 4.54 -17.84
CA GLN A 241 13.80 3.15 -17.70
C GLN A 241 14.10 2.51 -19.05
N LYS A 242 13.18 2.64 -20.02
CA LYS A 242 13.38 2.13 -21.39
C LYS A 242 14.59 2.75 -22.07
N GLN A 243 14.80 4.06 -21.92
CA GLN A 243 15.99 4.75 -22.46
C GLN A 243 17.28 4.20 -21.82
N SER A 244 17.33 4.07 -20.50
CA SER A 244 18.49 3.51 -19.79
C SER A 244 18.82 2.08 -20.21
N GLU A 245 17.79 1.23 -20.44
CA GLU A 245 17.99 -0.12 -20.92
C GLU A 245 18.52 -0.14 -22.37
N ALA A 246 18.00 0.71 -23.24
CA ALA A 246 18.49 0.86 -24.61
C ALA A 246 19.95 1.29 -24.65
N GLU A 247 20.34 2.27 -23.85
CA GLU A 247 21.71 2.75 -23.70
C GLU A 247 22.64 1.63 -23.20
N LYS A 248 22.24 0.88 -22.17
CA LYS A 248 23.00 -0.29 -21.66
C LYS A 248 23.18 -1.37 -22.72
N LYS A 249 22.16 -1.64 -23.54
CA LYS A 249 22.23 -2.62 -24.63
C LYS A 249 23.18 -2.13 -25.75
N ALA A 250 23.12 -0.86 -26.10
CA ALA A 250 24.02 -0.25 -27.10
C ALA A 250 25.48 -0.30 -26.63
N TYR A 251 25.73 0.08 -25.36
CA TYR A 251 27.06 0.02 -24.76
C TYR A 251 27.63 -1.41 -24.80
N LYS A 252 26.87 -2.42 -24.37
CA LYS A 252 27.30 -3.81 -24.42
C LYS A 252 27.59 -4.34 -25.83
N ARG A 253 26.89 -3.84 -26.86
CA ARG A 253 27.16 -4.22 -28.27
C ARG A 253 28.48 -3.60 -28.78
N ASN A 254 28.79 -2.38 -28.37
CA ASN A 254 30.03 -1.70 -28.79
C ASN A 254 31.29 -2.26 -28.11
N TYR A 255 31.18 -2.83 -26.92
CA TYR A 255 32.30 -3.45 -26.21
C TYR A 255 32.53 -4.93 -26.54
N LYS A 256 31.64 -5.58 -27.30
CA LYS A 256 31.81 -6.98 -27.78
C LYS A 256 32.39 -7.06 -29.18
N LYS A 257 32.72 -5.92 -29.79
CA LYS A 257 33.50 -5.82 -31.02
C LYS A 257 34.94 -5.49 -30.66
#